data_d64ca48ad174638f4a1690e1d419878a
#
_entry.id   d64ca48ad174638f4a1690e1d419878a
#
_cell.length_a   1.000
_cell.length_b   1.000
_cell.length_c   1.000
_cell.angle_alpha   90.00
_cell.angle_beta   90.00
_cell.angle_gamma   90.00
#
_symmetry.space_group_name_H-M   'P 1'
#
loop_
_entity.id
_entity.type
_entity.pdbx_description
1 polymer ?
#
loop_
_entity_poly.entity_id
_entity_poly.type
_entity_poly.pdbx_seq_one_letter_code
_entity_poly.pdbx_strand_id
1 'polypeptide(L)'
;MMMFLRPPAARLAACAALTLFAFLPLGAADAPAAAVAAPQPLWTPSDGANHPMGVGKGVFPGRVTWIRDLAATPWDGKTGNWWDEGTGISQPAVDNMLSRSLQALSGQDKDATAWNSLFAHFNQEQHQTKQGYRGGERIAIKINCNNAYAGYGDVDGQIDQSPQTLLSLVRQLVAAAGVPQEMITVYEATRVVPDRVFKPTHAAFPGVRFVDSQGNGSNGRYPVEYQKGTLGYSVPDPKVGRDLPKCVVEATYLINLTLVKGHPTTGVSLTAKNHYGTVDVRDHEVYVNAHSHPMAIYHPFVDMIGSKQLGQRTLLFILDGLYGVRDVNDNVAEHGHWNKLFHGEWLASLFLSQDPIAIDSVGLDFLRAEFPFGRFPDFEPVKNADNFMHEAALADHPPSGTRYAPDGVPLQSLGVHEHWNNETDRQYSRNLGRPEGIELFSIPAPPVRSIASPAK
;
A
#
# COMPACT_ATOMS: atom_id res chain seq x y z
N MET A 1 22.69 -17.29 36.60
CA MET A 1 24.03 -16.75 36.83
C MET A 1 25.00 -17.56 35.95
N MET A 2 25.18 -17.11 34.71
CA MET A 2 26.24 -17.64 33.82
C MET A 2 26.66 -16.46 32.91
N MET A 3 27.87 -16.00 33.20
CA MET A 3 28.62 -14.95 32.46
C MET A 3 29.09 -15.51 31.12
N PHE A 4 28.83 -14.86 30.03
CA PHE A 4 29.53 -15.10 28.76
C PHE A 4 30.54 -13.99 28.50
N LEU A 5 31.82 -14.40 28.51
CA LEU A 5 33.03 -13.63 28.24
C LEU A 5 33.13 -13.30 26.74
N ARG A 6 33.49 -12.05 26.43
CA ARG A 6 33.89 -11.62 25.10
C ARG A 6 35.36 -12.02 24.80
N PRO A 7 35.70 -12.43 23.57
CA PRO A 7 37.09 -12.56 23.17
C PRO A 7 37.70 -11.23 22.69
N PRO A 8 39.00 -11.03 22.78
CA PRO A 8 39.70 -9.78 22.51
C PRO A 8 40.01 -9.59 21.00
N ALA A 9 40.05 -8.32 20.60
CA ALA A 9 40.41 -7.87 19.27
C ALA A 9 41.90 -8.07 18.96
N ALA A 10 42.20 -8.76 17.86
CA ALA A 10 43.55 -8.86 17.31
C ALA A 10 43.85 -7.63 16.40
N ARG A 11 44.88 -6.87 16.75
CA ARG A 11 45.45 -5.81 15.92
C ARG A 11 46.43 -6.47 14.91
N LEU A 12 46.19 -6.28 13.61
CA LEU A 12 47.17 -6.53 12.57
C LEU A 12 47.86 -5.21 12.22
N ALA A 13 49.18 -5.20 12.40
CA ALA A 13 50.07 -4.14 11.93
C ALA A 13 50.46 -4.44 10.46
N ALA A 14 50.23 -3.50 9.57
CA ALA A 14 50.67 -3.56 8.19
C ALA A 14 51.96 -2.71 8.04
N CYS A 15 53.07 -3.37 7.67
CA CYS A 15 54.31 -2.71 7.23
C CYS A 15 54.12 -2.14 5.82
N ALA A 16 54.32 -0.85 5.66
CA ALA A 16 54.40 -0.19 4.37
C ALA A 16 55.86 -0.22 3.88
N ALA A 17 56.11 -0.85 2.74
CA ALA A 17 57.36 -0.72 1.99
C ALA A 17 57.22 0.39 0.95
N LEU A 18 58.01 1.48 1.08
CA LEU A 18 58.10 2.54 0.09
C LEU A 18 59.04 2.08 -1.04
N THR A 19 58.54 2.00 -2.25
CA THR A 19 59.34 1.96 -3.48
C THR A 19 59.16 3.28 -4.23
N LEU A 20 60.22 4.06 -4.32
CA LEU A 20 60.31 5.28 -5.10
C LEU A 20 60.46 4.91 -6.60
N PHE A 21 59.47 5.30 -7.41
CA PHE A 21 59.64 5.37 -8.87
C PHE A 21 59.61 6.84 -9.30
N ALA A 22 60.71 7.27 -9.96
CA ALA A 22 60.81 8.56 -10.59
C ALA A 22 59.96 8.59 -11.88
N PHE A 23 58.99 9.51 -11.96
CA PHE A 23 58.24 9.78 -13.18
C PHE A 23 58.80 11.02 -13.90
N LEU A 24 59.15 10.85 -15.14
CA LEU A 24 59.35 11.93 -16.11
C LEU A 24 57.99 12.46 -16.61
N PRO A 25 57.76 13.75 -16.82
CA PRO A 25 56.49 14.25 -17.29
C PRO A 25 56.38 14.05 -18.82
N LEU A 26 55.42 13.19 -19.23
CA LEU A 26 54.89 13.23 -20.59
C LEU A 26 53.79 14.29 -20.62
N GLY A 27 53.83 15.20 -21.59
CA GLY A 27 52.86 16.22 -21.83
C GLY A 27 51.46 15.63 -22.06
N ALA A 28 50.48 16.12 -21.28
CA ALA A 28 49.08 15.78 -21.44
C ALA A 28 48.54 16.55 -22.66
N ALA A 29 48.12 15.80 -23.68
CA ALA A 29 47.19 16.34 -24.68
C ALA A 29 45.79 16.40 -24.03
N ASP A 30 45.16 17.56 -24.08
CA ASP A 30 43.79 17.76 -23.61
C ASP A 30 42.83 16.80 -24.35
N ALA A 31 42.36 15.78 -23.66
CA ALA A 31 41.25 14.98 -24.15
C ALA A 31 39.97 15.81 -24.03
N PRO A 32 39.10 15.84 -25.06
CA PRO A 32 37.84 16.57 -24.97
C PRO A 32 37.02 16.03 -23.78
N ALA A 33 36.52 16.94 -22.93
CA ALA A 33 35.67 16.59 -21.81
C ALA A 33 34.51 15.74 -22.33
N ALA A 34 34.42 14.50 -21.85
CA ALA A 34 33.32 13.62 -22.16
C ALA A 34 32.01 14.36 -21.75
N ALA A 35 31.14 14.61 -22.72
CA ALA A 35 29.82 15.16 -22.42
C ALA A 35 29.15 14.26 -21.36
N VAL A 36 28.85 14.83 -20.20
CA VAL A 36 28.09 14.12 -19.15
C VAL A 36 26.75 13.76 -19.81
N ALA A 37 26.56 12.46 -20.08
CA ALA A 37 25.30 11.97 -20.60
C ALA A 37 24.19 12.41 -19.63
N ALA A 38 23.11 13.00 -20.16
CA ALA A 38 21.95 13.31 -19.34
C ALA A 38 21.55 12.05 -18.56
N PRO A 39 21.23 12.16 -17.26
CA PRO A 39 20.84 11.01 -16.47
C PRO A 39 19.67 10.33 -17.16
N GLN A 40 19.87 9.07 -17.55
CA GLN A 40 18.80 8.24 -18.11
C GLN A 40 17.71 8.11 -17.03
N PRO A 41 16.42 8.19 -17.39
CA PRO A 41 15.37 7.88 -16.43
C PRO A 41 15.62 6.48 -15.86
N LEU A 42 15.62 6.34 -14.56
CA LEU A 42 15.87 5.05 -13.88
C LEU A 42 14.84 3.99 -14.25
N TRP A 43 13.73 4.40 -14.77
CA TRP A 43 12.66 3.52 -15.18
C TRP A 43 11.96 4.02 -16.43
N THR A 44 11.74 3.09 -17.32
CA THR A 44 10.81 3.22 -18.45
C THR A 44 9.84 2.06 -18.33
N PRO A 45 8.51 2.29 -18.38
CA PRO A 45 7.55 1.19 -18.41
C PRO A 45 7.93 0.20 -19.52
N SER A 46 7.84 -1.10 -19.23
CA SER A 46 8.03 -2.13 -20.25
C SER A 46 6.93 -2.11 -21.31
N ASP A 47 5.80 -1.57 -20.94
CA ASP A 47 4.62 -1.30 -21.74
C ASP A 47 4.38 0.21 -21.83
N GLY A 48 4.01 0.69 -22.99
CA GLY A 48 3.72 2.13 -23.21
C GLY A 48 2.49 2.59 -22.44
N ALA A 49 2.32 3.92 -22.40
CA ALA A 49 1.13 4.53 -21.82
C ALA A 49 -0.16 4.05 -22.53
N ASN A 50 -1.23 3.84 -21.76
CA ASN A 50 -2.54 3.44 -22.26
C ASN A 50 -2.54 2.09 -23.04
N HIS A 51 -1.77 1.14 -22.56
CA HIS A 51 -1.76 -0.25 -23.02
C HIS A 51 -2.26 -1.19 -21.92
N PRO A 52 -3.59 -1.32 -21.73
CA PRO A 52 -4.15 -2.11 -20.66
C PRO A 52 -3.88 -3.60 -20.83
N MET A 53 -3.55 -4.28 -19.73
CA MET A 53 -3.40 -5.73 -19.62
C MET A 53 -4.35 -6.25 -18.56
N GLY A 54 -4.93 -7.44 -18.82
CA GLY A 54 -5.85 -8.08 -17.88
C GLY A 54 -7.28 -7.55 -17.96
N VAL A 55 -8.10 -7.89 -16.96
CA VAL A 55 -9.54 -7.63 -16.95
C VAL A 55 -9.91 -6.87 -15.68
N GLY A 56 -10.44 -5.65 -15.84
CA GLY A 56 -10.89 -4.83 -14.73
C GLY A 56 -11.93 -5.49 -13.84
N LYS A 57 -11.87 -5.22 -12.53
CA LYS A 57 -12.77 -5.73 -11.49
C LYS A 57 -13.57 -4.59 -10.86
N GLY A 58 -14.64 -4.94 -10.13
CA GLY A 58 -15.47 -4.02 -9.38
C GLY A 58 -16.77 -3.63 -10.07
N VAL A 59 -17.63 -2.90 -9.35
CA VAL A 59 -18.93 -2.39 -9.85
C VAL A 59 -18.75 -1.63 -11.16
N PHE A 60 -17.72 -0.81 -11.25
CA PHE A 60 -17.20 -0.24 -12.48
C PHE A 60 -15.82 -0.84 -12.74
N PRO A 61 -15.70 -1.78 -13.67
CA PRO A 61 -14.45 -2.54 -13.86
C PRO A 61 -13.24 -1.63 -14.08
N GLY A 62 -12.19 -1.82 -13.27
CA GLY A 62 -10.96 -1.03 -13.34
C GLY A 62 -11.07 0.40 -12.82
N ARG A 63 -12.16 0.80 -12.15
CA ARG A 63 -12.27 2.11 -11.55
C ARG A 63 -11.44 2.24 -10.29
N VAL A 64 -10.62 3.28 -10.26
CA VAL A 64 -9.94 3.80 -9.07
C VAL A 64 -10.48 5.20 -8.81
N THR A 65 -11.13 5.43 -7.67
CA THR A 65 -11.50 6.79 -7.27
C THR A 65 -10.30 7.49 -6.66
N TRP A 66 -10.12 8.76 -6.99
CA TRP A 66 -9.11 9.62 -6.42
C TRP A 66 -9.73 10.93 -5.95
N ILE A 67 -9.57 11.24 -4.69
CA ILE A 67 -9.93 12.52 -4.11
C ILE A 67 -8.72 13.15 -3.45
N ARG A 68 -8.46 14.43 -3.73
CA ARG A 68 -7.42 15.23 -3.09
C ARG A 68 -8.04 16.41 -2.40
N ASP A 69 -7.78 16.58 -1.09
CA ASP A 69 -8.30 17.69 -0.30
C ASP A 69 -7.24 18.19 0.68
N LEU A 70 -6.67 19.35 0.42
CA LEU A 70 -5.65 19.97 1.28
C LEU A 70 -6.17 20.29 2.68
N ALA A 71 -7.48 20.46 2.84
CA ALA A 71 -8.07 20.65 4.17
C ALA A 71 -7.94 19.40 5.06
N ALA A 72 -7.66 18.23 4.47
CA ALA A 72 -7.43 17.01 5.23
C ALA A 72 -6.04 16.97 5.91
N THR A 73 -5.07 17.70 5.39
CA THR A 73 -3.67 17.69 5.86
C THR A 73 -3.16 19.11 6.20
N PRO A 74 -3.72 19.76 7.23
CA PRO A 74 -3.37 21.14 7.60
C PRO A 74 -2.00 21.30 8.26
N TRP A 75 -1.22 20.22 8.43
CA TRP A 75 0.06 20.23 9.11
C TRP A 75 1.09 21.12 8.39
N ASP A 76 1.81 21.90 9.18
CA ASP A 76 2.87 22.81 8.68
C ASP A 76 4.23 22.09 8.48
N GLY A 77 4.31 20.79 8.77
CA GLY A 77 5.54 20.01 8.71
C GLY A 77 6.50 20.19 9.89
N LYS A 78 6.12 20.96 10.92
CA LYS A 78 7.02 21.37 11.99
C LYS A 78 6.41 21.27 13.38
N THR A 79 5.17 21.72 13.54
CA THR A 79 4.52 21.88 14.86
C THR A 79 3.63 20.68 15.14
N GLY A 80 3.86 20.00 16.26
CA GLY A 80 3.13 18.78 16.61
C GLY A 80 3.48 17.62 15.69
N ASN A 81 2.55 16.68 15.54
CA ASN A 81 2.76 15.48 14.74
C ASN A 81 1.82 15.46 13.52
N TRP A 82 2.24 14.84 12.43
CA TRP A 82 1.43 14.72 11.22
C TRP A 82 0.09 13.99 11.44
N TRP A 83 -0.02 13.17 12.49
CA TRP A 83 -1.25 12.41 12.84
C TRP A 83 -2.15 13.09 13.87
N ASP A 84 -1.77 14.25 14.41
CA ASP A 84 -2.54 14.95 15.43
C ASP A 84 -3.87 15.45 14.87
N GLU A 85 -4.97 15.20 15.59
CA GLU A 85 -6.30 15.63 15.15
C GLU A 85 -6.42 17.15 15.06
N GLY A 86 -6.90 17.62 13.93
CA GLY A 86 -7.16 19.03 13.65
C GLY A 86 -5.94 19.88 13.29
N THR A 87 -4.73 19.49 13.68
CA THR A 87 -3.48 20.19 13.35
C THR A 87 -2.61 19.41 12.37
N GLY A 88 -2.61 18.11 12.44
CA GLY A 88 -1.96 17.20 11.52
C GLY A 88 -2.91 16.70 10.44
N ILE A 89 -4.01 16.10 10.87
CA ILE A 89 -5.07 15.59 9.98
C ILE A 89 -6.42 16.09 10.49
N SER A 90 -7.29 16.47 9.57
CA SER A 90 -8.67 16.88 9.85
C SER A 90 -9.63 15.70 9.69
N GLN A 91 -10.17 15.16 10.79
CA GLN A 91 -11.15 14.07 10.74
C GLN A 91 -12.38 14.39 9.88
N PRO A 92 -13.02 15.60 9.98
CA PRO A 92 -14.16 15.91 9.15
C PRO A 92 -13.86 15.91 7.63
N ALA A 93 -12.66 16.35 7.25
CA ALA A 93 -12.23 16.33 5.85
C ALA A 93 -12.03 14.88 5.37
N VAL A 94 -11.37 14.04 6.17
CA VAL A 94 -11.17 12.61 5.84
C VAL A 94 -12.50 11.86 5.79
N ASP A 95 -13.43 12.12 6.71
CA ASP A 95 -14.79 11.54 6.66
C ASP A 95 -15.51 11.89 5.34
N ASN A 96 -15.41 13.14 4.91
CA ASN A 96 -15.99 13.58 3.64
C ASN A 96 -15.28 12.94 2.43
N MET A 97 -13.94 12.87 2.44
CA MET A 97 -13.18 12.24 1.37
C MET A 97 -13.59 10.77 1.21
N LEU A 98 -13.65 10.01 2.30
CA LEU A 98 -14.00 8.59 2.25
C LEU A 98 -15.45 8.38 1.78
N SER A 99 -16.42 9.14 2.31
CA SER A 99 -17.82 9.08 1.89
C SER A 99 -17.98 9.31 0.38
N ARG A 100 -17.41 10.39 -0.14
CA ARG A 100 -17.49 10.72 -1.56
C ARG A 100 -16.79 9.70 -2.46
N SER A 101 -15.68 9.14 -1.99
CA SER A 101 -14.98 8.09 -2.73
C SER A 101 -15.78 6.80 -2.81
N LEU A 102 -16.46 6.38 -1.73
CA LEU A 102 -17.36 5.23 -1.72
C LEU A 102 -18.56 5.42 -2.65
N GLN A 103 -19.16 6.61 -2.61
CA GLN A 103 -20.27 6.98 -3.50
C GLN A 103 -19.85 6.94 -4.97
N ALA A 104 -18.69 7.54 -5.31
CA ALA A 104 -18.17 7.54 -6.67
C ALA A 104 -17.77 6.14 -7.16
N LEU A 105 -17.18 5.32 -6.26
CA LEU A 105 -16.78 3.95 -6.58
C LEU A 105 -17.98 3.06 -6.90
N SER A 106 -19.08 3.26 -6.21
CA SER A 106 -20.31 2.47 -6.36
C SER A 106 -21.35 3.06 -7.31
N GLY A 107 -21.18 4.33 -7.71
CA GLY A 107 -22.17 5.08 -8.50
C GLY A 107 -23.44 5.42 -7.71
N GLN A 108 -23.37 5.46 -6.38
CA GLN A 108 -24.49 5.76 -5.50
C GLN A 108 -24.34 7.15 -4.87
N ASP A 109 -25.43 7.74 -4.43
CA ASP A 109 -25.46 9.09 -3.84
C ASP A 109 -25.52 9.11 -2.30
N LYS A 110 -25.61 7.92 -1.68
CA LYS A 110 -25.67 7.75 -0.22
C LYS A 110 -24.74 6.63 0.23
N ASP A 111 -24.08 6.81 1.37
CA ASP A 111 -23.13 5.86 1.92
C ASP A 111 -23.72 4.46 2.14
N ALA A 112 -24.94 4.39 2.67
CA ALA A 112 -25.60 3.11 2.91
C ALA A 112 -25.87 2.33 1.61
N THR A 113 -26.31 3.01 0.55
CA THR A 113 -26.52 2.37 -0.76
C THR A 113 -25.20 2.07 -1.46
N ALA A 114 -24.17 2.89 -1.24
CA ALA A 114 -22.82 2.66 -1.72
C ALA A 114 -22.25 1.36 -1.15
N TRP A 115 -22.27 1.20 0.16
CA TRP A 115 -21.84 -0.04 0.80
C TRP A 115 -22.63 -1.24 0.34
N ASN A 116 -23.96 -1.14 0.28
CA ASN A 116 -24.79 -2.25 -0.20
C ASN A 116 -24.45 -2.64 -1.64
N SER A 117 -24.17 -1.69 -2.52
CA SER A 117 -23.74 -1.95 -3.90
C SER A 117 -22.41 -2.68 -3.96
N LEU A 118 -21.40 -2.23 -3.18
CA LEU A 118 -20.07 -2.85 -3.14
C LEU A 118 -20.13 -4.29 -2.60
N PHE A 119 -20.88 -4.52 -1.50
CA PHE A 119 -21.09 -5.86 -0.97
C PHE A 119 -21.84 -6.77 -1.94
N ALA A 120 -22.94 -6.27 -2.53
CA ALA A 120 -23.76 -7.05 -3.45
C ALA A 120 -22.98 -7.46 -4.71
N HIS A 121 -22.15 -6.55 -5.25
CA HIS A 121 -21.28 -6.87 -6.37
C HIS A 121 -20.25 -7.92 -5.97
N PHE A 122 -19.54 -7.73 -4.86
CA PHE A 122 -18.56 -8.68 -4.35
C PHE A 122 -19.18 -10.07 -4.15
N ASN A 123 -20.35 -10.13 -3.50
CA ASN A 123 -21.03 -11.39 -3.25
C ASN A 123 -21.54 -12.04 -4.55
N GLN A 124 -21.89 -11.27 -5.58
CA GLN A 124 -22.22 -11.82 -6.89
C GLN A 124 -21.01 -12.50 -7.53
N GLU A 125 -19.83 -11.87 -7.46
CA GLU A 125 -18.60 -12.41 -8.06
C GLU A 125 -18.07 -13.63 -7.29
N GLN A 126 -18.06 -13.56 -5.95
CA GLN A 126 -17.42 -14.58 -5.11
C GLN A 126 -18.38 -15.72 -4.69
N HIS A 127 -19.66 -15.42 -4.50
CA HIS A 127 -20.64 -16.32 -3.91
C HIS A 127 -21.90 -16.53 -4.77
N GLN A 128 -21.95 -15.94 -5.96
CA GLN A 128 -23.08 -16.01 -6.90
C GLN A 128 -24.41 -15.54 -6.28
N THR A 129 -24.35 -14.58 -5.37
CA THR A 129 -25.52 -14.00 -4.70
C THR A 129 -25.47 -12.47 -4.72
N LYS A 130 -26.58 -11.81 -5.09
CA LYS A 130 -26.70 -10.35 -5.14
C LYS A 130 -27.14 -9.76 -3.79
N GLN A 131 -26.62 -10.27 -2.68
CA GLN A 131 -26.99 -9.80 -1.36
C GLN A 131 -25.90 -8.86 -0.83
N GLY A 132 -26.32 -7.81 -0.12
CA GLY A 132 -25.42 -6.97 0.66
C GLY A 132 -24.89 -7.69 1.91
N TYR A 133 -24.32 -6.93 2.83
CA TYR A 133 -23.85 -7.44 4.12
C TYR A 133 -24.99 -8.12 4.91
N ARG A 134 -24.70 -9.23 5.56
CA ARG A 134 -25.63 -9.94 6.44
C ARG A 134 -25.11 -9.95 7.87
N GLY A 135 -26.03 -9.82 8.81
CA GLY A 135 -25.68 -9.88 10.23
C GLY A 135 -24.93 -11.17 10.58
N GLY A 136 -23.83 -11.04 11.31
CA GLY A 136 -22.95 -12.13 11.72
C GLY A 136 -21.76 -12.39 10.79
N GLU A 137 -21.72 -11.82 9.58
CA GLU A 137 -20.53 -11.86 8.72
C GLU A 137 -19.42 -10.99 9.30
N ARG A 138 -18.18 -11.53 9.33
CA ARG A 138 -17.02 -10.86 9.93
C ARG A 138 -16.24 -10.10 8.88
N ILE A 139 -15.74 -8.93 9.28
CA ILE A 139 -14.84 -8.11 8.47
C ILE A 139 -13.49 -8.01 9.16
N ALA A 140 -12.40 -8.32 8.45
CA ALA A 140 -11.05 -8.05 8.92
C ALA A 140 -10.42 -6.92 8.08
N ILE A 141 -9.92 -5.89 8.76
CA ILE A 141 -9.27 -4.73 8.14
C ILE A 141 -7.77 -4.86 8.35
N LYS A 142 -7.01 -5.11 7.27
CA LYS A 142 -5.55 -5.04 7.30
C LYS A 142 -5.13 -3.58 7.24
N ILE A 143 -4.38 -3.15 8.23
CA ILE A 143 -3.72 -1.83 8.24
C ILE A 143 -2.20 -1.98 8.06
N ASN A 144 -1.48 -0.87 7.90
CA ASN A 144 -0.02 -0.87 7.75
C ASN A 144 0.63 0.00 8.82
N CYS A 145 1.29 -0.64 9.79
CA CYS A 145 2.08 0.00 10.83
C CYS A 145 3.53 -0.51 10.78
N ASN A 146 4.14 -0.51 9.59
CA ASN A 146 5.46 -1.11 9.37
C ASN A 146 6.57 -0.52 10.25
N ASN A 147 6.43 0.74 10.65
CA ASN A 147 7.45 1.46 11.43
C ASN A 147 7.19 1.45 12.95
N ALA A 148 6.13 0.84 13.41
CA ALA A 148 5.82 0.74 14.84
C ALA A 148 6.70 -0.33 15.54
N TYR A 149 8.01 -0.07 15.62
CA TYR A 149 9.01 -0.95 16.26
C TYR A 149 9.20 -0.66 17.74
N ALA A 150 9.04 0.60 18.16
CA ALA A 150 9.28 1.02 19.54
C ALA A 150 8.16 0.61 20.50
N GLY A 151 7.14 -0.09 20.02
CA GLY A 151 5.99 -0.53 20.77
C GLY A 151 4.81 0.43 20.70
N TYR A 152 3.88 0.32 21.63
CA TYR A 152 2.61 1.04 21.56
C TYR A 152 2.72 2.57 21.65
N GLY A 153 3.75 3.07 22.30
CA GLY A 153 4.02 4.50 22.44
C GLY A 153 4.87 5.10 21.30
N ASP A 154 4.97 4.42 20.18
CA ASP A 154 5.78 4.84 19.04
C ASP A 154 5.32 6.18 18.46
N VAL A 155 6.26 7.12 18.34
CA VAL A 155 6.06 8.51 17.91
C VAL A 155 7.24 9.02 17.05
N ASP A 156 7.88 8.14 16.28
CA ASP A 156 9.12 8.44 15.58
C ASP A 156 8.97 9.35 14.32
N GLY A 157 7.74 9.72 13.96
CA GLY A 157 7.45 10.58 12.80
C GLY A 157 7.50 9.88 11.45
N GLN A 158 7.85 8.59 11.41
CA GLN A 158 7.78 7.78 10.19
C GLN A 158 6.32 7.49 9.81
N ILE A 159 6.14 7.13 8.53
CA ILE A 159 4.79 6.91 8.03
C ILE A 159 4.23 5.56 8.44
N ASP A 160 3.10 5.60 9.15
CA ASP A 160 2.23 4.46 9.44
C ASP A 160 0.78 4.83 9.16
N GLN A 161 -0.15 3.90 9.42
CA GLN A 161 -1.57 4.14 9.21
C GLN A 161 -2.05 5.43 9.87
N SER A 162 -2.75 6.29 9.11
CA SER A 162 -3.41 7.47 9.65
C SER A 162 -4.57 7.06 10.56
N PRO A 163 -4.60 7.52 11.81
CA PRO A 163 -5.70 7.19 12.72
C PRO A 163 -7.05 7.66 12.20
N GLN A 164 -7.10 8.80 11.51
CA GLN A 164 -8.33 9.39 10.99
C GLN A 164 -8.92 8.59 9.84
N THR A 165 -8.10 8.05 8.95
CA THR A 165 -8.59 7.19 7.85
C THR A 165 -9.17 5.88 8.41
N LEU A 166 -8.51 5.27 9.38
CA LEU A 166 -9.04 4.06 10.04
C LEU A 166 -10.37 4.35 10.76
N LEU A 167 -10.42 5.43 11.54
CA LEU A 167 -11.64 5.84 12.26
C LEU A 167 -12.79 6.13 11.30
N SER A 168 -12.53 6.84 10.20
CA SER A 168 -13.51 7.07 9.13
C SER A 168 -14.06 5.77 8.55
N LEU A 169 -13.19 4.81 8.24
CA LEU A 169 -13.58 3.52 7.68
C LEU A 169 -14.46 2.73 8.65
N VAL A 170 -14.05 2.64 9.90
CA VAL A 170 -14.85 1.94 10.93
C VAL A 170 -16.20 2.63 11.14
N ARG A 171 -16.24 3.97 11.17
CA ARG A 171 -17.48 4.75 11.25
C ARG A 171 -18.41 4.45 10.07
N GLN A 172 -17.89 4.40 8.86
CA GLN A 172 -18.64 4.05 7.65
C GLN A 172 -19.24 2.63 7.74
N LEU A 173 -18.44 1.65 8.17
CA LEU A 173 -18.91 0.27 8.30
C LEU A 173 -20.02 0.15 9.35
N VAL A 174 -19.86 0.79 10.50
CA VAL A 174 -20.87 0.70 11.59
C VAL A 174 -22.11 1.51 11.26
N ALA A 175 -21.97 2.80 10.91
CA ALA A 175 -23.09 3.71 10.79
C ALA A 175 -23.82 3.61 9.44
N ALA A 176 -23.09 3.35 8.34
CA ALA A 176 -23.67 3.34 7.01
C ALA A 176 -23.92 1.92 6.47
N ALA A 177 -22.96 1.00 6.65
CA ALA A 177 -23.14 -0.37 6.21
C ALA A 177 -23.91 -1.24 7.21
N GLY A 178 -24.10 -0.79 8.44
CA GLY A 178 -24.85 -1.51 9.48
C GLY A 178 -24.10 -2.72 10.06
N VAL A 179 -22.77 -2.72 9.99
CA VAL A 179 -21.93 -3.80 10.54
C VAL A 179 -21.80 -3.61 12.05
N PRO A 180 -22.21 -4.59 12.89
CA PRO A 180 -21.95 -4.51 14.32
C PRO A 180 -20.45 -4.42 14.59
N GLN A 181 -20.05 -3.55 15.52
CA GLN A 181 -18.62 -3.31 15.79
C GLN A 181 -17.89 -4.59 16.24
N GLU A 182 -18.58 -5.51 16.88
CA GLU A 182 -18.04 -6.83 17.33
C GLU A 182 -17.72 -7.77 16.15
N MET A 183 -18.24 -7.45 14.96
CA MET A 183 -17.93 -8.19 13.73
C MET A 183 -16.72 -7.62 12.99
N ILE A 184 -16.15 -6.51 13.48
CA ILE A 184 -15.00 -5.85 12.87
C ILE A 184 -13.73 -6.18 13.66
N THR A 185 -12.70 -6.67 12.95
CA THR A 185 -11.37 -6.85 13.49
C THR A 185 -10.38 -6.01 12.67
N VAL A 186 -9.65 -5.11 13.32
CA VAL A 186 -8.50 -4.40 12.75
C VAL A 186 -7.24 -5.18 13.10
N TYR A 187 -6.36 -5.43 12.14
CA TYR A 187 -5.16 -6.21 12.42
C TYR A 187 -3.90 -5.71 11.71
N GLU A 188 -2.77 -5.88 12.42
CA GLU A 188 -1.41 -5.78 11.90
C GLU A 188 -0.61 -6.98 12.42
N ALA A 189 -0.39 -7.98 11.56
CA ALA A 189 0.10 -9.26 12.00
C ALA A 189 1.58 -9.28 12.40
N THR A 190 2.38 -8.37 11.84
CA THR A 190 3.85 -8.39 11.95
C THR A 190 4.44 -7.28 12.82
N ARG A 191 3.63 -6.31 13.20
CA ARG A 191 3.99 -5.15 14.02
C ARG A 191 2.95 -4.91 15.10
N VAL A 192 3.17 -3.90 15.93
CA VAL A 192 2.16 -3.43 16.88
C VAL A 192 1.24 -2.41 16.21
N VAL A 193 0.03 -2.28 16.74
CA VAL A 193 -0.86 -1.15 16.43
C VAL A 193 -0.59 -0.06 17.48
N PRO A 194 0.13 1.04 17.13
CA PRO A 194 0.52 2.04 18.11
C PRO A 194 -0.68 2.79 18.68
N ASP A 195 -0.49 3.39 19.85
CA ASP A 195 -1.56 4.07 20.59
C ASP A 195 -2.22 5.19 19.78
N ARG A 196 -1.45 5.90 18.96
CA ARG A 196 -1.98 6.95 18.07
C ARG A 196 -3.01 6.44 17.07
N VAL A 197 -2.88 5.18 16.62
CA VAL A 197 -3.82 4.53 15.68
C VAL A 197 -4.97 3.83 16.44
N PHE A 198 -4.66 3.17 17.53
CA PHE A 198 -5.62 2.38 18.31
C PHE A 198 -6.64 3.24 19.04
N LYS A 199 -6.15 4.21 19.87
CA LYS A 199 -6.97 4.94 20.84
C LYS A 199 -8.17 5.67 20.24
N PRO A 200 -8.05 6.42 19.14
CA PRO A 200 -9.19 7.14 18.56
C PRO A 200 -10.32 6.19 18.13
N THR A 201 -9.98 5.11 17.44
CA THR A 201 -10.98 4.15 16.96
C THR A 201 -11.59 3.35 18.11
N HIS A 202 -10.77 2.89 19.07
CA HIS A 202 -11.26 2.12 20.22
C HIS A 202 -12.12 2.95 21.16
N ALA A 203 -11.82 4.23 21.34
CA ALA A 203 -12.65 5.13 22.13
C ALA A 203 -14.05 5.34 21.51
N ALA A 204 -14.12 5.46 20.18
CA ALA A 204 -15.38 5.63 19.47
C ALA A 204 -16.18 4.32 19.29
N PHE A 205 -15.49 3.19 19.14
CA PHE A 205 -16.04 1.88 18.85
C PHE A 205 -15.36 0.79 19.69
N PRO A 206 -15.67 0.70 21.00
CA PRO A 206 -14.98 -0.21 21.93
C PRO A 206 -15.23 -1.69 21.64
N GLY A 207 -16.25 -2.06 20.88
CA GLY A 207 -16.51 -3.44 20.44
C GLY A 207 -15.65 -3.89 19.26
N VAL A 208 -14.95 -2.97 18.56
CA VAL A 208 -14.01 -3.33 17.50
C VAL A 208 -12.79 -4.03 18.12
N ARG A 209 -12.48 -5.22 17.60
CA ARG A 209 -11.33 -5.99 18.05
C ARG A 209 -10.06 -5.53 17.33
N PHE A 210 -8.98 -5.35 18.08
CA PHE A 210 -7.65 -5.10 17.55
C PHE A 210 -6.76 -6.32 17.78
N VAL A 211 -6.02 -6.72 16.74
CA VAL A 211 -5.09 -7.86 16.77
C VAL A 211 -3.73 -7.40 16.26
N ASP A 212 -2.67 -7.64 17.03
CA ASP A 212 -1.32 -7.30 16.61
C ASP A 212 -0.25 -8.29 17.13
N SER A 213 1.00 -8.08 16.74
CA SER A 213 2.10 -8.99 17.03
C SER A 213 2.44 -9.13 18.53
N GLN A 214 2.07 -8.18 19.38
CA GLN A 214 2.41 -8.10 20.80
C GLN A 214 1.16 -7.99 21.72
N GLY A 215 -0.04 -8.07 21.16
CA GLY A 215 -1.28 -8.03 21.93
C GLY A 215 -1.31 -9.10 23.01
N ASN A 216 -1.91 -8.78 24.15
CA ASN A 216 -2.05 -9.69 25.28
C ASN A 216 -3.42 -9.62 25.97
N GLY A 217 -4.35 -8.85 25.38
CA GLY A 217 -5.69 -8.62 25.91
C GLY A 217 -5.79 -7.55 27.00
N SER A 218 -4.74 -7.30 27.75
CA SER A 218 -4.78 -6.34 28.87
C SER A 218 -4.79 -4.88 28.45
N ASN A 219 -4.32 -4.58 27.23
CA ASN A 219 -4.22 -3.23 26.66
C ASN A 219 -5.25 -2.97 25.55
N GLY A 220 -6.28 -3.81 25.43
CA GLY A 220 -7.32 -3.73 24.38
C GLY A 220 -6.90 -4.32 23.04
N ARG A 221 -5.67 -4.83 22.92
CA ARG A 221 -5.17 -5.50 21.72
C ARG A 221 -4.93 -6.99 22.03
N TYR A 222 -5.29 -7.85 21.10
CA TYR A 222 -5.18 -9.29 21.21
C TYR A 222 -3.97 -9.80 20.42
N PRO A 223 -3.32 -10.89 20.86
CA PRO A 223 -2.21 -11.44 20.11
C PRO A 223 -2.70 -12.01 18.79
N VAL A 224 -1.84 -11.90 17.76
CA VAL A 224 -2.08 -12.62 16.52
C VAL A 224 -1.93 -14.13 16.77
N GLU A 225 -2.95 -14.90 16.42
CA GLU A 225 -2.94 -16.35 16.42
C GLU A 225 -2.97 -16.83 14.98
N TYR A 226 -1.98 -17.60 14.56
CA TYR A 226 -1.89 -18.12 13.21
C TYR A 226 -2.53 -19.50 13.08
N GLN A 227 -3.22 -19.70 11.95
CA GLN A 227 -3.65 -21.01 11.49
C GLN A 227 -2.65 -21.52 10.46
N LYS A 228 -2.05 -22.68 10.74
CA LYS A 228 -0.97 -23.24 9.93
C LYS A 228 -1.43 -23.70 8.57
N GLY A 229 -0.57 -23.49 7.57
CA GLY A 229 -0.71 -24.04 6.22
C GLY A 229 -1.95 -23.59 5.46
N THR A 230 -2.49 -22.40 5.80
CA THR A 230 -3.75 -21.91 5.19
C THR A 230 -3.58 -21.29 3.81
N LEU A 231 -2.39 -20.76 3.48
CA LEU A 231 -2.11 -20.14 2.20
C LEU A 231 -1.31 -21.10 1.31
N GLY A 232 -1.86 -21.39 0.13
CA GLY A 232 -1.18 -22.12 -0.92
C GLY A 232 -0.35 -21.21 -1.81
N TYR A 233 0.62 -21.80 -2.51
CA TYR A 233 1.41 -21.12 -3.53
C TYR A 233 1.57 -22.01 -4.76
N SER A 234 1.72 -21.39 -5.91
CA SER A 234 1.83 -22.06 -7.22
C SER A 234 3.19 -22.74 -7.43
N VAL A 235 4.18 -22.41 -6.60
CA VAL A 235 5.50 -23.07 -6.60
C VAL A 235 5.74 -23.81 -5.29
N PRO A 236 6.56 -24.89 -5.28
CA PRO A 236 6.76 -25.72 -4.08
C PRO A 236 7.37 -24.99 -2.90
N ASP A 237 8.32 -24.08 -3.16
CA ASP A 237 9.06 -23.33 -2.14
C ASP A 237 9.13 -21.84 -2.50
N PRO A 238 8.07 -21.07 -2.19
CA PRO A 238 8.00 -19.65 -2.54
C PRO A 238 8.89 -18.77 -1.64
N LYS A 239 9.52 -19.33 -0.62
CA LYS A 239 10.27 -18.60 0.44
C LYS A 239 9.41 -17.56 1.17
N VAL A 240 8.13 -17.82 1.31
CA VAL A 240 7.13 -16.94 1.94
C VAL A 240 6.24 -17.76 2.87
N GLY A 241 5.71 -17.15 3.93
CA GLY A 241 4.83 -17.79 4.91
C GLY A 241 3.53 -18.32 4.34
N ARG A 242 3.07 -19.39 4.98
CA ARG A 242 1.82 -20.08 4.63
C ARG A 242 0.74 -19.92 5.69
N ASP A 243 1.09 -19.36 6.85
CA ASP A 243 0.20 -19.27 7.99
C ASP A 243 -0.51 -17.91 8.00
N LEU A 244 -1.83 -17.94 8.07
CA LEU A 244 -2.67 -16.74 8.15
C LEU A 244 -3.22 -16.54 9.56
N PRO A 245 -3.42 -15.28 10.01
CA PRO A 245 -4.11 -15.01 11.26
C PRO A 245 -5.52 -15.61 11.27
N LYS A 246 -5.95 -16.18 12.39
CA LYS A 246 -7.31 -16.72 12.54
C LYS A 246 -8.38 -15.69 12.19
N CYS A 247 -8.19 -14.42 12.59
CA CYS A 247 -9.14 -13.36 12.26
C CYS A 247 -9.31 -13.13 10.75
N VAL A 248 -8.28 -13.43 9.97
CA VAL A 248 -8.35 -13.40 8.50
C VAL A 248 -9.08 -14.63 7.97
N VAL A 249 -8.75 -15.80 8.47
CA VAL A 249 -9.38 -17.07 8.03
C VAL A 249 -10.88 -17.10 8.37
N GLU A 250 -11.27 -16.55 9.52
CA GLU A 250 -12.66 -16.48 9.99
C GLU A 250 -13.47 -15.34 9.36
N ALA A 251 -12.81 -14.37 8.71
CA ALA A 251 -13.49 -13.25 8.09
C ALA A 251 -14.24 -13.68 6.82
N THR A 252 -15.44 -13.14 6.63
CA THR A 252 -16.18 -13.24 5.37
C THR A 252 -15.60 -12.25 4.35
N TYR A 253 -15.28 -11.05 4.81
CA TYR A 253 -14.73 -9.98 3.99
C TYR A 253 -13.42 -9.45 4.57
N LEU A 254 -12.51 -9.09 3.69
CA LEU A 254 -11.33 -8.33 4.03
C LEU A 254 -11.43 -6.90 3.46
N ILE A 255 -10.84 -5.94 4.15
CA ILE A 255 -10.55 -4.62 3.62
C ILE A 255 -9.04 -4.40 3.74
N ASN A 256 -8.42 -4.03 2.65
CA ASN A 256 -6.98 -3.77 2.60
C ASN A 256 -6.77 -2.25 2.63
N LEU A 257 -6.45 -1.72 3.81
CA LEU A 257 -6.15 -0.31 4.04
C LEU A 257 -4.65 -0.14 4.22
N THR A 258 -4.01 0.47 3.26
CA THR A 258 -2.56 0.67 3.25
C THR A 258 -2.18 2.10 2.87
N LEU A 259 -0.91 2.35 2.66
CA LEU A 259 -0.31 3.67 2.50
C LEU A 259 0.22 3.86 1.07
N VAL A 260 0.28 5.11 0.62
CA VAL A 260 1.04 5.47 -0.59
C VAL A 260 2.49 5.69 -0.19
N LYS A 261 3.33 4.68 -0.38
CA LYS A 261 4.76 4.79 -0.10
C LYS A 261 5.60 3.87 -0.99
N GLY A 262 6.81 4.31 -1.28
CA GLY A 262 7.82 3.47 -1.90
C GLY A 262 8.36 2.40 -0.97
N HIS A 263 9.22 1.54 -1.50
CA HIS A 263 9.88 0.47 -0.74
C HIS A 263 11.27 0.19 -1.35
N PRO A 264 12.32 0.04 -0.53
CA PRO A 264 13.69 -0.06 -1.04
C PRO A 264 13.93 -1.35 -1.83
N THR A 265 13.14 -2.38 -1.63
CA THR A 265 13.36 -3.70 -2.23
C THR A 265 12.26 -4.14 -3.20
N THR A 266 10.99 -3.71 -3.02
CA THR A 266 9.89 -4.03 -3.95
C THR A 266 9.54 -2.87 -4.88
N GLY A 267 10.24 -1.73 -4.76
CA GLY A 267 9.89 -0.49 -5.45
C GLY A 267 8.72 0.24 -4.81
N VAL A 268 7.63 -0.44 -4.53
CA VAL A 268 6.42 0.13 -3.90
C VAL A 268 5.90 -0.72 -2.74
N SER A 269 5.23 -0.05 -1.80
CA SER A 269 4.53 -0.69 -0.68
C SER A 269 3.04 -0.32 -0.75
N LEU A 270 2.33 -0.97 -1.66
CA LEU A 270 0.91 -0.76 -1.95
C LEU A 270 0.07 -1.95 -1.44
N THR A 271 -1.08 -2.21 -2.06
CA THR A 271 -2.05 -3.19 -1.53
C THR A 271 -1.56 -4.63 -1.60
N ALA A 272 -0.89 -5.03 -2.68
CA ALA A 272 -0.29 -6.37 -2.80
C ALA A 272 0.77 -6.61 -1.72
N LYS A 273 1.67 -5.66 -1.51
CA LYS A 273 2.71 -5.75 -0.47
C LYS A 273 2.11 -5.72 0.93
N ASN A 274 0.97 -5.05 1.15
CA ASN A 274 0.29 -5.05 2.44
C ASN A 274 -0.25 -6.44 2.82
N HIS A 275 -0.69 -7.23 1.84
CA HIS A 275 -1.06 -8.65 2.05
C HIS A 275 0.12 -9.50 2.53
N TYR A 276 1.35 -9.21 2.08
CA TYR A 276 2.54 -9.88 2.59
C TYR A 276 2.73 -9.71 4.10
N GLY A 277 2.37 -8.54 4.65
CA GLY A 277 2.35 -8.29 6.11
C GLY A 277 1.25 -9.03 6.87
N THR A 278 0.47 -9.88 6.22
CA THR A 278 -0.54 -10.75 6.84
C THR A 278 0.03 -12.11 7.24
N VAL A 279 0.95 -12.66 6.42
CA VAL A 279 1.50 -14.00 6.66
C VAL A 279 2.50 -14.03 7.80
N ASP A 280 2.65 -15.19 8.44
CA ASP A 280 3.70 -15.38 9.45
C ASP A 280 5.08 -15.32 8.79
N VAL A 281 5.85 -14.31 9.15
CA VAL A 281 7.19 -14.06 8.58
C VAL A 281 8.33 -14.55 9.46
N ARG A 282 8.05 -15.16 10.63
CA ARG A 282 9.07 -15.53 11.63
C ARG A 282 9.99 -16.64 11.17
N ASP A 283 9.53 -17.54 10.32
CA ASP A 283 10.24 -18.74 9.88
C ASP A 283 10.83 -18.60 8.47
N HIS A 284 10.98 -17.39 7.96
CA HIS A 284 11.36 -17.18 6.55
C HIS A 284 12.75 -16.61 6.37
N GLU A 285 13.50 -17.22 5.48
CA GLU A 285 14.60 -16.58 4.73
C GLU A 285 14.05 -15.56 3.72
N VAL A 286 13.33 -14.73 4.20
CA VAL A 286 12.12 -13.99 3.91
C VAL A 286 12.17 -13.08 2.71
N TYR A 287 13.24 -12.59 2.28
CA TYR A 287 13.23 -11.34 1.56
C TYR A 287 13.69 -11.39 0.12
N VAL A 288 14.44 -12.38 -0.26
CA VAL A 288 15.15 -12.35 -1.55
C VAL A 288 14.18 -12.51 -2.73
N ASN A 289 13.16 -13.33 -2.59
CA ASN A 289 12.29 -13.67 -3.74
C ASN A 289 11.03 -12.80 -3.91
N ALA A 290 10.67 -12.01 -2.90
CA ALA A 290 9.54 -11.06 -3.03
C ALA A 290 10.02 -9.64 -3.37
N HIS A 291 11.31 -9.40 -3.48
CA HIS A 291 11.86 -8.07 -3.37
C HIS A 291 12.78 -7.61 -4.48
N SER A 292 13.26 -8.42 -5.38
CA SER A 292 14.10 -7.90 -6.44
C SER A 292 14.14 -8.85 -7.63
N HIS A 293 13.18 -8.68 -8.47
CA HIS A 293 13.03 -9.57 -9.60
C HIS A 293 13.15 -8.84 -10.92
N PRO A 294 13.83 -9.44 -11.91
CA PRO A 294 13.60 -9.03 -13.28
C PRO A 294 12.13 -9.21 -13.64
N MET A 295 11.68 -8.52 -14.69
CA MET A 295 10.35 -8.73 -15.24
C MET A 295 10.18 -10.18 -15.73
N ALA A 296 8.93 -10.64 -15.82
CA ALA A 296 8.56 -11.96 -16.34
C ALA A 296 9.11 -13.13 -15.51
N ILE A 297 9.02 -13.01 -14.19
CA ILE A 297 9.28 -14.16 -13.29
C ILE A 297 8.12 -14.30 -12.28
N TYR A 298 7.98 -15.54 -11.76
CA TYR A 298 7.03 -15.83 -10.69
C TYR A 298 7.09 -14.81 -9.56
N HIS A 299 5.91 -14.35 -9.09
CA HIS A 299 5.82 -13.45 -7.97
C HIS A 299 4.79 -13.95 -6.93
N PRO A 300 5.17 -14.12 -5.64
CA PRO A 300 4.27 -14.66 -4.62
C PRO A 300 3.06 -13.77 -4.31
N PHE A 301 3.13 -12.46 -4.60
CA PHE A 301 1.98 -11.57 -4.41
C PHE A 301 0.80 -11.95 -5.32
N VAL A 302 1.06 -12.53 -6.49
CA VAL A 302 -0.01 -13.02 -7.37
C VAL A 302 -0.80 -14.14 -6.69
N ASP A 303 -0.11 -15.08 -6.07
CA ASP A 303 -0.77 -16.14 -5.29
C ASP A 303 -1.53 -15.57 -4.08
N MET A 304 -0.97 -14.59 -3.38
CA MET A 304 -1.65 -13.94 -2.25
C MET A 304 -2.93 -13.22 -2.68
N ILE A 305 -2.88 -12.45 -3.78
CA ILE A 305 -4.06 -11.76 -4.34
C ILE A 305 -5.06 -12.77 -4.88
N GLY A 306 -4.58 -13.83 -5.52
CA GLY A 306 -5.41 -14.87 -6.14
C GLY A 306 -5.95 -15.93 -5.16
N SER A 307 -5.47 -16.00 -3.92
CA SER A 307 -5.94 -16.98 -2.94
C SER A 307 -7.33 -16.70 -2.42
N LYS A 308 -8.17 -17.75 -2.37
CA LYS A 308 -9.49 -17.71 -1.71
C LYS A 308 -9.41 -17.45 -0.22
N GLN A 309 -8.26 -17.67 0.40
CA GLN A 309 -8.08 -17.46 1.83
C GLN A 309 -7.64 -16.02 2.16
N LEU A 310 -7.18 -15.24 1.17
CA LEU A 310 -6.66 -13.90 1.38
C LEU A 310 -7.22 -12.89 0.36
N GLY A 311 -6.58 -12.72 -0.78
CA GLY A 311 -6.90 -11.62 -1.69
C GLY A 311 -8.30 -11.70 -2.31
N GLN A 312 -8.79 -12.88 -2.66
CA GLN A 312 -10.14 -13.05 -3.21
C GLN A 312 -11.27 -12.76 -2.20
N ARG A 313 -10.97 -12.61 -0.90
CA ARG A 313 -11.91 -12.13 0.11
C ARG A 313 -11.89 -10.61 0.29
N THR A 314 -11.00 -9.92 -0.41
CA THR A 314 -10.85 -8.48 -0.23
C THR A 314 -11.93 -7.73 -1.00
N LEU A 315 -12.88 -7.19 -0.26
CA LEU A 315 -14.01 -6.40 -0.75
C LEU A 315 -13.58 -5.05 -1.30
N LEU A 316 -12.61 -4.42 -0.62
CA LEU A 316 -12.20 -3.04 -0.89
C LEU A 316 -10.71 -2.85 -0.62
N PHE A 317 -10.06 -2.14 -1.53
CA PHE A 317 -8.68 -1.70 -1.43
C PHE A 317 -8.65 -0.19 -1.27
N ILE A 318 -7.89 0.32 -0.28
CA ILE A 318 -7.76 1.73 0.03
C ILE A 318 -6.27 2.07 0.14
N LEU A 319 -5.84 3.09 -0.62
CA LEU A 319 -4.55 3.73 -0.41
C LEU A 319 -4.77 5.03 0.37
N ASP A 320 -4.29 5.05 1.60
CA ASP A 320 -4.17 6.25 2.43
C ASP A 320 -2.93 7.03 1.97
N GLY A 321 -3.18 8.07 1.22
CA GLY A 321 -2.21 9.01 0.70
C GLY A 321 -2.39 10.40 1.31
N LEU A 322 -2.92 10.52 2.53
CA LEU A 322 -2.93 11.82 3.21
C LEU A 322 -1.50 12.35 3.29
N TYR A 323 -0.58 11.50 3.71
CA TYR A 323 0.86 11.70 3.60
C TYR A 323 1.47 10.53 2.85
N GLY A 324 2.19 10.81 1.77
CA GLY A 324 2.89 9.80 0.98
C GLY A 324 4.39 10.06 1.00
N VAL A 325 5.21 9.01 1.03
CA VAL A 325 6.67 9.12 1.12
C VAL A 325 7.38 8.24 0.09
N ARG A 326 8.63 8.60 -0.22
CA ARG A 326 9.48 7.89 -1.17
C ARG A 326 9.84 6.47 -0.70
N ASP A 327 10.04 6.30 0.61
CA ASP A 327 10.54 5.05 1.21
C ASP A 327 9.80 4.73 2.51
N VAL A 328 9.68 3.45 2.83
CA VAL A 328 8.99 2.99 4.04
C VAL A 328 9.58 3.52 5.35
N ASN A 329 10.86 3.89 5.35
CA ASN A 329 11.56 4.39 6.53
C ASN A 329 11.69 5.92 6.53
N ASP A 330 11.09 6.61 5.56
CA ASP A 330 11.18 8.05 5.49
C ASP A 330 10.32 8.71 6.57
N ASN A 331 10.88 9.75 7.19
CA ASN A 331 10.13 10.66 8.06
C ASN A 331 9.23 11.57 7.21
N VAL A 332 7.98 11.72 7.61
CA VAL A 332 6.98 12.51 6.87
C VAL A 332 7.37 13.98 6.76
N ALA A 333 7.92 14.58 7.85
CA ALA A 333 8.35 15.99 7.83
C ALA A 333 9.44 16.27 6.80
N GLU A 334 10.35 15.32 6.60
CA GLU A 334 11.51 15.50 5.74
C GLU A 334 11.24 15.12 4.29
N HIS A 335 10.40 14.10 4.07
CA HIS A 335 10.25 13.43 2.78
C HIS A 335 8.80 13.28 2.28
N GLY A 336 7.82 13.81 3.02
CA GLY A 336 6.40 13.70 2.66
C GLY A 336 5.89 14.80 1.73
N HIS A 337 6.72 15.81 1.40
CA HIS A 337 6.34 16.85 0.43
C HIS A 337 6.47 16.34 -1.01
N TRP A 338 5.42 16.58 -1.79
CA TRP A 338 5.33 16.19 -3.20
C TRP A 338 5.67 17.38 -4.11
N ASN A 339 6.93 17.47 -4.51
CA ASN A 339 7.48 18.66 -5.18
C ASN A 339 7.15 18.72 -6.67
N LYS A 340 7.11 17.57 -7.36
CA LYS A 340 6.89 17.51 -8.80
C LYS A 340 5.41 17.57 -9.13
N LEU A 341 4.61 16.68 -8.55
CA LEU A 341 3.19 16.58 -8.87
C LEU A 341 2.35 17.66 -8.20
N PHE A 342 2.74 18.13 -7.02
CA PHE A 342 1.92 19.01 -6.18
C PHE A 342 2.68 20.22 -5.62
N HIS A 343 3.79 20.63 -6.26
CA HIS A 343 4.50 21.90 -5.99
C HIS A 343 4.90 22.10 -4.52
N GLY A 344 5.27 21.03 -3.83
CA GLY A 344 5.70 21.05 -2.42
C GLY A 344 4.59 20.91 -1.40
N GLU A 345 3.34 20.69 -1.84
CA GLU A 345 2.24 20.34 -0.94
C GLU A 345 2.28 18.86 -0.54
N TRP A 346 1.47 18.49 0.45
CA TRP A 346 1.24 17.09 0.79
C TRP A 346 0.45 16.39 -0.32
N LEU A 347 0.54 15.07 -0.40
CA LEU A 347 -0.28 14.28 -1.34
C LEU A 347 -1.78 14.48 -1.05
N ALA A 348 -2.17 14.55 0.22
CA ALA A 348 -3.52 14.90 0.69
C ALA A 348 -4.64 14.11 0.00
N SER A 349 -4.42 12.83 -0.30
CA SER A 349 -5.25 12.03 -1.20
C SER A 349 -5.75 10.75 -0.57
N LEU A 350 -6.94 10.28 -1.00
CA LEU A 350 -7.39 8.91 -0.81
C LEU A 350 -7.68 8.28 -2.19
N PHE A 351 -7.34 6.99 -2.32
CA PHE A 351 -7.67 6.19 -3.49
C PHE A 351 -8.43 4.95 -3.05
N LEU A 352 -9.51 4.62 -3.74
CA LEU A 352 -10.32 3.43 -3.46
C LEU A 352 -10.58 2.64 -4.74
N SER A 353 -10.55 1.31 -4.65
CA SER A 353 -10.93 0.41 -5.74
C SER A 353 -11.41 -0.94 -5.23
N GLN A 354 -12.17 -1.65 -6.05
CA GLN A 354 -12.40 -3.10 -5.92
C GLN A 354 -11.45 -3.92 -6.80
N ASP A 355 -10.61 -3.27 -7.59
CA ASP A 355 -9.59 -3.89 -8.45
C ASP A 355 -8.21 -3.73 -7.79
N PRO A 356 -7.59 -4.83 -7.28
CA PRO A 356 -6.30 -4.76 -6.60
C PRO A 356 -5.15 -4.32 -7.50
N ILE A 357 -5.24 -4.64 -8.79
CA ILE A 357 -4.16 -4.33 -9.74
C ILE A 357 -4.30 -2.90 -10.25
N ALA A 358 -5.52 -2.45 -10.54
CA ALA A 358 -5.77 -1.08 -10.97
C ALA A 358 -5.31 -0.06 -9.92
N ILE A 359 -5.63 -0.31 -8.64
CA ILE A 359 -5.24 0.63 -7.57
C ILE A 359 -3.73 0.66 -7.34
N ASP A 360 -3.05 -0.50 -7.41
CA ASP A 360 -1.60 -0.57 -7.29
C ASP A 360 -0.91 0.06 -8.52
N SER A 361 -1.46 -0.08 -9.72
CA SER A 361 -0.97 0.60 -10.93
C SER A 361 -1.05 2.11 -10.80
N VAL A 362 -2.19 2.63 -10.33
CA VAL A 362 -2.35 4.07 -10.07
C VAL A 362 -1.37 4.54 -9.00
N GLY A 363 -1.27 3.84 -7.88
CA GLY A 363 -0.33 4.16 -6.80
C GLY A 363 1.13 4.18 -7.28
N LEU A 364 1.50 3.23 -8.14
CA LEU A 364 2.82 3.14 -8.77
C LEU A 364 3.12 4.37 -9.64
N ASP A 365 2.17 4.76 -10.51
CA ASP A 365 2.35 5.91 -11.40
C ASP A 365 2.54 7.21 -10.61
N PHE A 366 1.73 7.44 -9.57
CA PHE A 366 1.91 8.59 -8.67
C PHE A 366 3.29 8.58 -8.00
N LEU A 367 3.70 7.46 -7.42
CA LEU A 367 4.99 7.34 -6.74
C LEU A 367 6.18 7.55 -7.69
N ARG A 368 6.13 7.01 -8.90
CA ARG A 368 7.21 7.15 -9.87
C ARG A 368 7.30 8.54 -10.48
N ALA A 369 6.17 9.17 -10.73
CA ALA A 369 6.16 10.54 -11.22
C ALA A 369 6.73 11.53 -10.19
N GLU A 370 6.46 11.31 -8.91
CA GLU A 370 7.02 12.14 -7.84
C GLU A 370 8.45 11.76 -7.50
N PHE A 371 8.71 10.46 -7.31
CA PHE A 371 9.99 9.91 -6.86
C PHE A 371 10.58 8.96 -7.91
N PRO A 372 11.03 9.47 -9.07
CA PRO A 372 11.55 8.63 -10.16
C PRO A 372 12.79 7.85 -9.74
N PHE A 373 13.45 8.29 -8.66
CA PHE A 373 14.57 7.61 -8.04
C PHE A 373 14.17 7.19 -6.63
N GLY A 374 14.14 5.89 -6.36
CA GLY A 374 14.00 5.39 -5.00
C GLY A 374 15.11 5.94 -4.08
N ARG A 375 15.03 5.61 -2.79
CA ARG A 375 16.08 5.97 -1.81
C ARG A 375 17.48 5.52 -2.23
N PHE A 376 17.54 4.45 -3.03
CA PHE A 376 18.75 3.87 -3.57
C PHE A 376 18.67 3.86 -5.10
N PRO A 377 19.17 4.89 -5.78
CA PRO A 377 19.03 5.04 -7.24
C PRO A 377 19.66 3.89 -8.05
N ASP A 378 20.65 3.19 -7.50
CA ASP A 378 21.32 2.07 -8.15
C ASP A 378 20.62 0.72 -7.88
N PHE A 379 19.51 0.69 -7.20
CA PHE A 379 18.81 -0.54 -6.83
C PHE A 379 17.82 -0.95 -7.93
N GLU A 380 18.10 -2.05 -8.63
CA GLU A 380 17.27 -2.61 -9.72
C GLU A 380 15.79 -2.86 -9.37
N PRO A 381 15.41 -3.16 -8.11
CA PRO A 381 14.01 -3.43 -7.76
C PRO A 381 13.02 -2.34 -8.17
N VAL A 382 13.44 -1.07 -8.18
CA VAL A 382 12.56 0.03 -8.60
C VAL A 382 12.16 -0.09 -10.07
N LYS A 383 13.04 -0.66 -10.90
CA LYS A 383 12.77 -0.90 -12.33
C LYS A 383 11.62 -1.87 -12.58
N ASN A 384 11.43 -2.83 -11.68
CA ASN A 384 10.56 -3.99 -11.89
C ASN A 384 9.43 -4.05 -10.86
N ALA A 385 9.09 -2.92 -10.26
CA ALA A 385 8.02 -2.83 -9.26
C ALA A 385 6.64 -3.26 -9.81
N ASP A 386 6.48 -3.22 -11.11
CA ASP A 386 5.29 -3.64 -11.85
C ASP A 386 5.27 -5.12 -12.24
N ASN A 387 6.36 -5.88 -12.02
CA ASN A 387 6.38 -7.31 -12.37
C ASN A 387 5.15 -8.06 -11.83
N PHE A 388 4.83 -7.92 -10.54
CA PHE A 388 3.67 -8.62 -9.98
C PHE A 388 2.34 -8.15 -10.57
N MET A 389 2.24 -6.90 -11.03
CA MET A 389 1.04 -6.37 -11.67
C MET A 389 0.82 -7.00 -13.05
N HIS A 390 1.89 -7.16 -13.84
CA HIS A 390 1.86 -7.87 -15.11
C HIS A 390 1.46 -9.34 -14.91
N GLU A 391 2.14 -10.02 -13.97
CA GLU A 391 1.87 -11.42 -13.65
C GLU A 391 0.43 -11.64 -13.15
N ALA A 392 -0.10 -10.71 -12.34
CA ALA A 392 -1.46 -10.78 -11.81
C ALA A 392 -2.53 -10.39 -12.84
N ALA A 393 -2.28 -9.36 -13.64
CA ALA A 393 -3.19 -8.96 -14.71
C ALA A 393 -3.36 -10.08 -15.75
N LEU A 394 -2.29 -10.79 -16.04
CA LEU A 394 -2.24 -11.89 -17.02
C LEU A 394 -2.10 -13.27 -16.35
N ALA A 395 -2.70 -13.48 -15.18
CA ALA A 395 -2.47 -14.70 -14.38
C ALA A 395 -2.87 -16.00 -15.05
N ASP A 396 -3.72 -15.96 -16.08
CA ASP A 396 -4.08 -17.10 -16.95
C ASP A 396 -3.05 -17.40 -18.06
N HIS A 397 -2.21 -16.42 -18.42
CA HIS A 397 -1.12 -16.54 -19.40
C HIS A 397 0.05 -15.58 -19.06
N PRO A 398 0.62 -15.70 -17.85
CA PRO A 398 1.55 -14.72 -17.34
C PRO A 398 2.87 -14.68 -18.12
N PRO A 399 3.56 -13.52 -18.15
CA PRO A 399 4.85 -13.40 -18.85
C PRO A 399 5.91 -14.39 -18.38
N SER A 400 5.87 -14.81 -17.10
CA SER A 400 6.78 -15.83 -16.55
C SER A 400 6.51 -17.26 -17.05
N GLY A 401 5.37 -17.51 -17.66
CA GLY A 401 4.90 -18.86 -17.94
C GLY A 401 4.48 -19.66 -16.69
N THR A 402 4.43 -19.04 -15.51
CA THR A 402 4.00 -19.70 -14.27
C THR A 402 2.52 -20.06 -14.34
N ARG A 403 2.17 -21.29 -14.00
CA ARG A 403 0.78 -21.65 -13.79
C ARG A 403 0.34 -21.25 -12.38
N TYR A 404 -0.24 -20.07 -12.26
CA TYR A 404 -0.78 -19.60 -10.97
C TYR A 404 -2.04 -20.38 -10.57
N ALA A 405 -1.96 -21.11 -9.45
CA ALA A 405 -3.04 -21.95 -8.93
C ALA A 405 -2.88 -22.18 -7.41
N PRO A 406 -2.88 -21.12 -6.57
CA PRO A 406 -2.60 -21.25 -5.12
C PRO A 406 -3.58 -22.18 -4.40
N ASP A 407 -4.83 -22.24 -4.86
CA ASP A 407 -5.88 -23.11 -4.32
C ASP A 407 -6.11 -24.35 -5.19
N GLY A 408 -5.14 -24.72 -6.03
CA GLY A 408 -5.22 -25.87 -6.95
C GLY A 408 -6.03 -25.61 -8.24
N VAL A 409 -6.69 -24.46 -8.36
CA VAL A 409 -7.43 -24.02 -9.54
C VAL A 409 -6.65 -22.92 -10.24
N PRO A 410 -6.41 -23.01 -11.56
CA PRO A 410 -5.75 -21.95 -12.30
C PRO A 410 -6.46 -20.62 -12.16
N LEU A 411 -5.68 -19.57 -11.88
CA LEU A 411 -6.21 -18.22 -11.79
C LEU A 411 -6.60 -17.69 -13.16
N GLN A 412 -7.59 -16.82 -13.17
CA GLN A 412 -7.89 -15.90 -14.26
C GLN A 412 -7.26 -14.54 -13.95
N SER A 413 -7.36 -13.57 -14.86
CA SER A 413 -6.94 -12.20 -14.58
C SER A 413 -7.45 -11.72 -13.22
N LEU A 414 -6.55 -11.16 -12.41
CA LEU A 414 -6.86 -10.66 -11.07
C LEU A 414 -7.23 -9.17 -11.04
N GLY A 415 -7.08 -8.47 -12.16
CA GLY A 415 -7.36 -7.06 -12.29
C GLY A 415 -6.76 -6.50 -13.57
N VAL A 416 -6.83 -5.18 -13.76
CA VAL A 416 -6.26 -4.52 -14.93
C VAL A 416 -5.05 -3.68 -14.56
N HIS A 417 -3.96 -3.87 -15.29
CA HIS A 417 -2.75 -3.05 -15.22
C HIS A 417 -2.62 -2.19 -16.47
N GLU A 418 -2.28 -0.94 -16.30
CA GLU A 418 -1.78 -0.03 -17.35
C GLU A 418 -1.15 1.21 -16.72
N HIS A 419 -0.42 1.98 -17.53
CA HIS A 419 0.12 3.27 -17.17
C HIS A 419 -0.67 4.42 -17.80
N TRP A 420 -0.75 5.55 -17.09
CA TRP A 420 -1.38 6.77 -17.59
C TRP A 420 -0.62 7.41 -18.78
N ASN A 421 -1.29 8.32 -19.49
CA ASN A 421 -0.70 8.99 -20.65
C ASN A 421 0.47 9.93 -20.28
N ASN A 422 0.38 10.67 -19.17
CA ASN A 422 1.41 11.57 -18.64
C ASN A 422 1.04 12.08 -17.24
N GLU A 423 1.99 12.73 -16.57
CA GLU A 423 1.86 13.24 -15.19
C GLU A 423 0.92 14.44 -15.05
N THR A 424 0.62 15.14 -16.15
CA THR A 424 -0.27 16.31 -16.15
C THR A 424 -1.73 15.90 -16.25
N ASP A 425 -2.07 15.12 -17.26
CA ASP A 425 -3.46 14.73 -17.54
C ASP A 425 -3.91 13.53 -16.70
N ARG A 426 -2.99 12.61 -16.42
CA ARG A 426 -3.21 11.38 -15.63
C ARG A 426 -4.38 10.55 -16.15
N GLN A 427 -4.47 10.43 -17.47
CA GLN A 427 -5.56 9.73 -18.14
C GLN A 427 -5.15 8.30 -18.51
N TYR A 428 -5.95 7.37 -18.07
CA TYR A 428 -5.90 5.98 -18.46
C TYR A 428 -6.82 5.68 -19.63
N SER A 429 -6.80 4.48 -20.17
CA SER A 429 -7.55 4.12 -21.37
C SER A 429 -9.05 4.41 -21.26
N ARG A 430 -9.68 4.12 -20.12
CA ARG A 430 -11.11 4.41 -19.93
C ARG A 430 -11.42 5.90 -19.79
N ASN A 431 -10.49 6.68 -19.24
CA ASN A 431 -10.60 8.16 -19.24
C ASN A 431 -10.60 8.74 -20.66
N LEU A 432 -9.95 8.05 -21.61
CA LEU A 432 -9.92 8.39 -23.02
C LEU A 432 -11.08 7.80 -23.84
N GLY A 433 -12.09 7.23 -23.16
CA GLY A 433 -13.29 6.67 -23.79
C GLY A 433 -13.12 5.26 -24.35
N ARG A 434 -12.03 4.55 -24.03
CA ARG A 434 -11.86 3.14 -24.40
C ARG A 434 -12.69 2.23 -23.48
N PRO A 435 -13.15 1.07 -23.95
CA PRO A 435 -13.98 0.17 -23.15
C PRO A 435 -13.18 -0.60 -22.06
N GLU A 436 -11.88 -0.74 -22.27
CA GLU A 436 -10.95 -1.50 -21.43
C GLU A 436 -9.99 -0.58 -20.69
N GLY A 437 -9.32 -1.12 -19.68
CA GLY A 437 -8.28 -0.42 -18.92
C GLY A 437 -8.78 0.16 -17.60
N ILE A 438 -7.95 1.02 -17.03
CA ILE A 438 -8.23 1.75 -15.78
C ILE A 438 -9.08 2.99 -16.07
N GLU A 439 -9.95 3.33 -15.12
CA GLU A 439 -10.60 4.62 -15.00
C GLU A 439 -10.14 5.31 -13.71
N LEU A 440 -9.30 6.34 -13.82
CA LEU A 440 -9.01 7.21 -12.67
C LEU A 440 -10.15 8.22 -12.51
N PHE A 441 -11.07 7.93 -11.60
CA PHE A 441 -12.21 8.80 -11.34
C PHE A 441 -11.82 9.89 -10.34
N SER A 442 -11.41 11.05 -10.86
CA SER A 442 -11.03 12.19 -10.05
C SER A 442 -12.25 12.89 -9.46
N ILE A 443 -12.31 12.99 -8.13
CA ILE A 443 -13.39 13.64 -7.39
C ILE A 443 -12.93 15.06 -7.02
N PRO A 444 -13.63 16.13 -7.49
CA PRO A 444 -13.26 17.50 -7.15
C PRO A 444 -13.24 17.73 -5.64
N ALA A 445 -12.27 18.46 -5.12
CA ALA A 445 -12.31 18.89 -3.71
C ALA A 445 -13.57 19.71 -3.42
N PRO A 446 -14.10 19.69 -2.18
CA PRO A 446 -15.16 20.59 -1.79
C PRO A 446 -14.73 22.05 -2.03
N PRO A 447 -15.66 22.95 -2.46
CA PRO A 447 -15.30 24.36 -2.54
C PRO A 447 -14.86 24.85 -1.15
N VAL A 448 -13.73 25.52 -1.10
CA VAL A 448 -13.23 26.15 0.14
C VAL A 448 -14.31 27.15 0.57
N ARG A 449 -15.03 26.87 1.66
CA ARG A 449 -15.90 27.87 2.27
C ARG A 449 -14.99 28.99 2.75
N SER A 450 -15.03 30.14 2.09
CA SER A 450 -14.41 31.35 2.60
C SER A 450 -14.95 31.57 4.02
N ILE A 451 -14.12 31.42 5.03
CA ILE A 451 -14.44 31.87 6.37
C ILE A 451 -14.56 33.39 6.20
N ALA A 452 -15.79 33.89 6.19
CA ALA A 452 -16.01 35.32 6.21
C ALA A 452 -15.27 35.86 7.43
N SER A 453 -14.29 36.76 7.19
CA SER A 453 -13.62 37.45 8.27
C SER A 453 -14.68 38.04 9.20
N PRO A 454 -14.56 37.83 10.53
CA PRO A 454 -15.47 38.46 11.44
C PRO A 454 -15.42 39.97 11.19
N ALA A 455 -16.58 40.55 10.92
CA ALA A 455 -16.72 41.99 10.74
C ALA A 455 -16.10 42.68 11.97
N LYS A 456 -15.17 43.62 11.69
CA LYS A 456 -14.54 44.44 12.72
C LYS A 456 -15.54 45.33 13.43
#